data_a53461d56756f17e6ff559eef2571f26
#
_entry.id   a53461d56756f17e6ff559eef2571f26
#
_cell.length_a   1.000
_cell.length_b   1.000
_cell.length_c   1.000
_cell.angle_alpha   90.00
_cell.angle_beta   90.00
_cell.angle_gamma   90.00
#
_symmetry.space_group_name_H-M   'P 1'
#
loop_
_entity.id
_entity.type
_entity.pdbx_description
1 polymer ?
#
loop_
_entity_poly.entity_id
_entity_poly.type
_entity_poly.pdbx_seq_one_letter_code
_entity_poly.pdbx_strand_id
1 'polypeptide(L)'
;MSRKKDGYVLRLYITGATHHSMLAVKNAKIVCDKYLKAGYSLEIIDVYQQPHLAAKHDIIAAPTLIKFQPLPIKRLVGDLSDTGKVLLALDIVQEL
;
A
#
# COMPACT_ATOMS: atom_id res chain seq x y z
N MET A 1 5.10 -18.34 -15.75
CA MET A 1 4.84 -18.14 -15.23
C MET A 1 4.54 -17.16 -14.61
N SER A 2 4.32 -16.48 -14.63
CA SER A 2 4.29 -15.61 -13.89
C SER A 2 3.10 -15.18 -13.35
N ARG A 3 2.79 -15.69 -12.34
CA ARG A 3 1.78 -15.35 -11.61
C ARG A 3 1.82 -13.98 -11.16
N LYS A 4 2.90 -13.30 -11.01
CA LYS A 4 2.99 -12.00 -10.56
C LYS A 4 2.30 -11.01 -11.40
N LYS A 5 2.06 -11.32 -12.66
CA LYS A 5 1.38 -10.44 -13.50
C LYS A 5 -0.01 -10.22 -13.10
N ASP A 6 -0.61 -11.19 -12.43
CA ASP A 6 -2.00 -11.11 -12.05
C ASP A 6 -2.17 -10.68 -10.60
N GLY A 7 -1.07 -10.44 -9.92
CA GLY A 7 -1.14 -10.07 -8.52
C GLY A 7 -1.13 -8.57 -8.32
N TYR A 8 -1.31 -8.16 -7.08
CA TYR A 8 -1.23 -6.76 -6.71
C TYR A 8 0.22 -6.38 -6.47
N VAL A 9 0.59 -5.18 -6.89
CA VAL A 9 1.91 -4.61 -6.60
C VAL A 9 1.67 -3.32 -5.85
N LEU A 10 2.09 -3.28 -4.60
CA LEU A 10 1.81 -2.19 -3.68
C LEU A 10 3.09 -1.67 -3.07
N ARG A 11 3.11 -0.40 -2.75
CA ARG A 11 4.22 0.19 -2.03
C ARG A 11 3.68 1.11 -0.96
N LEU A 12 4.18 0.96 0.25
CA LEU A 12 3.78 1.79 1.37
C LEU A 12 4.96 2.67 1.78
N TYR A 13 4.76 3.99 1.71
CA TYR A 13 5.78 4.95 2.11
C TYR A 13 5.51 5.37 3.54
N ILE A 14 6.53 5.27 4.39
CA ILE A 14 6.41 5.62 5.81
C ILE A 14 7.51 6.61 6.19
N THR A 15 7.37 7.22 7.36
CA THR A 15 8.37 8.14 7.90
C THR A 15 8.90 7.55 9.20
N GLY A 16 9.88 6.67 9.08
CA GLY A 16 10.49 6.03 10.22
C GLY A 16 9.51 5.19 11.02
N ALA A 17 9.78 5.05 12.30
CA ALA A 17 8.98 4.21 13.18
C ALA A 17 7.96 5.00 14.00
N THR A 18 7.31 5.99 13.38
CA THR A 18 6.27 6.75 14.07
C THR A 18 5.06 5.86 14.31
N HIS A 19 4.21 6.27 15.24
CA HIS A 19 3.00 5.50 15.55
C HIS A 19 2.12 5.31 14.33
N HIS A 20 1.88 6.38 13.57
CA HIS A 20 1.04 6.30 12.37
C HIS A 20 1.67 5.39 11.31
N SER A 21 2.99 5.48 11.14
CA SER A 21 3.68 4.63 10.16
C SER A 21 3.57 3.16 10.54
N MET A 22 3.75 2.85 11.80
CA MET A 22 3.70 1.47 12.24
C MET A 22 2.28 0.90 12.14
N LEU A 23 1.26 1.74 12.39
CA LEU A 23 -0.12 1.32 12.20
C LEU A 23 -0.39 1.04 10.72
N ALA A 24 0.13 1.90 9.83
CA ALA A 24 -0.06 1.70 8.41
C ALA A 24 0.55 0.37 7.95
N VAL A 25 1.74 0.05 8.44
CA VAL A 25 2.41 -1.21 8.09
C VAL A 25 1.55 -2.38 8.54
N LYS A 26 1.08 -2.33 9.79
CA LYS A 26 0.27 -3.41 10.34
C LYS A 26 -1.02 -3.57 9.54
N ASN A 27 -1.72 -2.46 9.31
CA ASN A 27 -3.00 -2.48 8.61
C ASN A 27 -2.86 -2.94 7.17
N ALA A 28 -1.79 -2.50 6.49
CA ALA A 28 -1.55 -2.92 5.12
C ALA A 28 -1.36 -4.43 5.04
N LYS A 29 -0.60 -5.00 5.96
CA LYS A 29 -0.36 -6.44 5.98
C LYS A 29 -1.65 -7.21 6.25
N ILE A 30 -2.48 -6.71 7.17
CA ILE A 30 -3.74 -7.36 7.48
C ILE A 30 -4.65 -7.39 6.25
N VAL A 31 -4.77 -6.25 5.56
CA VAL A 31 -5.63 -6.18 4.38
C VAL A 31 -5.10 -7.08 3.28
N CYS A 32 -3.80 -7.06 3.03
CA CYS A 32 -3.22 -7.89 1.98
C CYS A 32 -3.44 -9.37 2.28
N ASP A 33 -3.21 -9.78 3.51
CA ASP A 33 -3.36 -11.19 3.86
C ASP A 33 -4.82 -11.63 3.79
N LYS A 34 -5.74 -10.74 4.14
CA LYS A 34 -7.15 -11.11 4.17
C LYS A 34 -7.80 -11.06 2.80
N TYR A 35 -7.47 -10.04 2.00
CA TYR A 35 -8.20 -9.80 0.76
C TYR A 35 -7.43 -10.10 -0.52
N LEU A 36 -6.11 -10.22 -0.45
CA LEU A 36 -5.29 -10.44 -1.65
C LEU A 36 -4.65 -11.82 -1.64
N LYS A 37 -5.45 -12.82 -1.36
CA LYS A 37 -4.94 -14.19 -1.22
C LYS A 37 -4.37 -14.76 -2.50
N ALA A 38 -4.80 -14.23 -3.64
CA ALA A 38 -4.29 -14.72 -4.92
C ALA A 38 -2.84 -14.31 -5.16
N GLY A 39 -2.38 -13.31 -4.42
CA GLY A 39 -0.99 -12.90 -4.50
C GLY A 39 -0.82 -11.40 -4.47
N TYR A 40 0.23 -10.96 -3.82
CA TYR A 40 0.57 -9.55 -3.77
C TYR A 40 2.04 -9.38 -3.48
N SER A 41 2.54 -8.20 -3.82
CA SER A 41 3.87 -7.76 -3.45
C SER A 41 3.70 -6.45 -2.72
N LEU A 42 4.15 -6.37 -1.49
CA LEU A 42 4.06 -5.15 -0.69
C LEU A 42 5.46 -4.75 -0.28
N GLU A 43 5.92 -3.60 -0.78
CA GLU A 43 7.20 -3.06 -0.43
C GLU A 43 7.02 -1.89 0.52
N ILE A 44 7.80 -1.82 1.56
CA ILE A 44 7.72 -0.74 2.53
C ILE A 44 8.96 0.13 2.40
N ILE A 45 8.76 1.43 2.14
CA ILE A 45 9.82 2.39 1.91
C ILE A 45 9.80 3.43 3.01
N ASP A 46 10.92 3.56 3.73
CA ASP A 46 11.07 4.62 4.71
C ASP A 46 11.64 5.84 3.98
N VAL A 47 10.85 6.90 3.88
CA VAL A 47 11.26 8.08 3.12
C VAL A 47 12.47 8.79 3.74
N TYR A 48 12.74 8.58 5.01
CA TYR A 48 13.91 9.15 5.63
C TYR A 48 15.19 8.43 5.18
N GLN A 49 15.07 7.17 4.81
CA GLN A 49 16.20 6.40 4.34
C GLN A 49 16.35 6.42 2.83
N GLN A 50 15.24 6.62 2.13
CA GLN A 50 15.25 6.62 0.67
C GLN A 50 14.47 7.81 0.13
N PRO A 51 14.92 9.03 0.42
CA PRO A 51 14.17 10.23 0.03
C PRO A 51 14.00 10.39 -1.48
N HIS A 52 14.92 9.84 -2.26
CA HIS A 52 14.80 9.92 -3.71
C HIS A 52 13.58 9.19 -4.25
N LEU A 53 13.17 8.10 -3.60
CA LEU A 53 11.98 7.37 -4.03
C LEU A 53 10.72 8.17 -3.71
N ALA A 54 10.71 8.88 -2.58
CA ALA A 54 9.57 9.72 -2.25
C ALA A 54 9.42 10.84 -3.26
N ALA A 55 10.53 11.46 -3.65
CA ALA A 55 10.50 12.54 -4.62
C ALA A 55 10.04 12.04 -5.99
N LYS A 56 10.50 10.87 -6.38
CA LYS A 56 10.17 10.30 -7.67
C LYS A 56 8.66 10.10 -7.83
N HIS A 57 7.97 9.76 -6.76
CA HIS A 57 6.53 9.49 -6.82
C HIS A 57 5.70 10.58 -6.19
N ASP A 58 6.29 11.77 -5.97
CA ASP A 58 5.60 12.91 -5.38
C ASP A 58 4.93 12.59 -4.05
N ILE A 59 5.64 11.91 -3.19
CA ILE A 59 5.11 11.60 -1.87
C ILE A 59 5.24 12.84 -1.00
N ILE A 60 4.12 13.47 -0.71
CA ILE A 60 4.08 14.68 0.08
C ILE A 60 3.77 14.38 1.53
N ALA A 61 3.02 13.34 1.76
CA ALA A 61 2.61 12.94 3.10
C ALA A 61 2.85 11.45 3.29
N ALA A 62 3.09 11.05 4.50
CA ALA A 62 3.21 9.62 4.82
C ALA A 62 2.49 9.38 6.13
N PRO A 63 1.90 8.21 6.31
CA PRO A 63 2.01 7.03 5.42
C PRO A 63 1.19 7.22 4.14
N THR A 64 1.70 6.70 3.05
CA THR A 64 0.99 6.70 1.77
C THR A 64 1.13 5.33 1.11
N LEU A 65 0.00 4.74 0.76
CA LEU A 65 -0.03 3.47 0.05
C LEU A 65 -0.31 3.73 -1.41
N ILE A 66 0.51 3.13 -2.28
CA ILE A 66 0.30 3.23 -3.72
C ILE A 66 0.07 1.83 -4.28
N LYS A 67 -0.97 1.71 -5.08
CA LYS A 67 -1.21 0.50 -5.86
C LYS A 67 -0.68 0.74 -7.26
N PHE A 68 0.30 -0.05 -7.69
CA PHE A 68 0.85 0.05 -9.04
C PHE A 68 0.19 -0.93 -9.99
N GLN A 69 -0.25 -2.06 -9.47
CA GLN A 69 -0.97 -3.08 -10.23
C GLN A 69 -2.04 -3.69 -9.36
N PRO A 70 -3.19 -4.03 -9.92
CA PRO A 70 -3.59 -3.77 -11.31
C PRO A 70 -3.90 -2.29 -11.52
N LEU A 71 -3.81 -1.85 -12.75
CA LEU A 71 -4.13 -0.48 -13.09
C LEU A 71 -5.62 -0.23 -12.84
N PRO A 72 -6.01 0.99 -12.54
CA PRO A 72 -5.21 2.20 -12.54
C PRO A 72 -4.36 2.34 -11.29
N ILE A 73 -3.31 3.15 -11.38
CA ILE A 73 -2.50 3.46 -10.21
C ILE A 73 -3.32 4.32 -9.27
N LYS A 74 -3.34 3.95 -8.01
CA LYS A 74 -4.08 4.72 -7.00
C LYS A 74 -3.25 4.90 -5.75
N ARG A 75 -3.55 5.96 -5.01
CA ARG A 75 -2.87 6.26 -3.74
C ARG A 75 -3.89 6.46 -2.65
N LEU A 76 -3.47 6.14 -1.44
CA LEU A 76 -4.27 6.38 -0.26
C LEU A 76 -3.35 6.88 0.84
N VAL A 77 -3.66 8.03 1.41
CA VAL A 77 -2.87 8.64 2.48
C VAL A 77 -3.54 8.33 3.81
N GLY A 78 -2.74 7.99 4.80
CA GLY A 78 -3.22 7.75 6.15
C GLY A 78 -2.76 6.42 6.70
N ASP A 79 -3.21 6.10 7.90
CA ASP A 79 -2.74 4.91 8.60
C ASP A 79 -3.46 3.62 8.20
N LEU A 80 -4.34 3.71 7.22
CA LEU A 80 -5.06 2.57 6.65
C LEU A 80 -6.03 1.92 7.64
N SER A 81 -6.48 2.68 8.63
CA SER A 81 -7.41 2.13 9.62
C SER A 81 -8.84 2.02 9.10
N ASP A 82 -9.19 2.78 8.07
CA ASP A 82 -10.52 2.70 7.47
C ASP A 82 -10.50 1.63 6.37
N THR A 83 -10.89 0.43 6.73
CA THR A 83 -10.84 -0.70 5.81
C THR A 83 -11.63 -0.45 4.52
N GLY A 84 -12.79 0.18 4.63
CA GLY A 84 -13.60 0.47 3.45
C GLY A 84 -12.86 1.35 2.45
N LYS A 85 -12.17 2.37 2.93
CA LYS A 85 -11.40 3.23 2.05
C LYS A 85 -10.24 2.49 1.42
N VAL A 86 -9.60 1.61 2.18
CA VAL A 86 -8.48 0.82 1.65
C VAL A 86 -8.98 -0.08 0.52
N LEU A 87 -10.10 -0.75 0.73
CA LEU A 87 -10.63 -1.64 -0.30
C LEU A 87 -11.00 -0.89 -1.56
N LEU A 88 -11.57 0.31 -1.42
CA LEU A 88 -11.88 1.13 -2.58
C LEU A 88 -10.62 1.57 -3.30
N ALA A 89 -9.61 2.00 -2.56
CA ALA A 89 -8.36 2.45 -3.18
C ALA A 89 -7.66 1.31 -3.92
N LEU A 90 -7.82 0.09 -3.41
CA LEU A 90 -7.18 -1.06 -4.03
C LEU A 90 -8.06 -1.71 -5.10
N ASP A 91 -9.23 -1.18 -5.32
CA ASP A 91 -10.18 -1.76 -6.29
C ASP A 91 -10.52 -3.20 -5.96
N ILE A 92 -10.65 -3.49 -4.67
CA ILE A 92 -11.02 -4.82 -4.23
C ILE A 92 -12.54 -4.90 -4.11
N VAL A 93 -13.11 -5.88 -4.80
CA VAL A 93 -14.55 -6.11 -4.74
C VAL A 93 -14.79 -7.24 -3.75
N GLN A 94 -15.62 -6.95 -2.75
CA GLN A 94 -15.97 -7.99 -1.80
C GLN A 94 -17.23 -8.68 -2.30
N GLU A 95 -17.18 -10.00 -2.27
CA GLU A 95 -18.37 -10.77 -2.61
C GLU A 95 -19.17 -10.97 -1.35
N LEU A 96 -20.46 -10.88 -1.46
CA LEU A 96 -21.36 -11.01 -0.32
C LEU A 96 -21.85 -12.44 -0.16
#